data_a42fb82c57f1c4dafc147b6dd435117e
#
_entry.id   a42fb82c57f1c4dafc147b6dd435117e
#
_cell.length_a   1.000
_cell.length_b   1.000
_cell.length_c   1.000
_cell.angle_alpha   90.00
_cell.angle_beta   90.00
_cell.angle_gamma   90.00
#
_symmetry.space_group_name_H-M   'P 1'
#
loop_
_entity.id
_entity.type
_entity.pdbx_description
1 polymer ?
#
loop_
_entity_poly.entity_id
_entity_poly.type
_entity_poly.pdbx_seq_one_letter_code
_entity_poly.pdbx_strand_id
1 'polypeptide(L)'
;MRKLVQIPANKTFEVLVALNAALEGGDALFVSGPEINGIAPKEDIPSEVSDNTAVVIKSSGSTGRPKLIELSAEALLSSAAATEERIGSGQWLLALPANYIAGLMVLVRSIRADRQPILMNTQLPFTAEAFVRGASLMDEGYRYLSLVPTQIARLSEAIDSDPMVYSSLRKFEAILIGGQRADFHVMQKLKAMGINLISTYGMTETCGGCVYDGEPIGDTKLRIKDDLLEVSGSVLANNLPEWFQTNDLGRLSDSGKLEILGRADRVIISGGLKVSLDRVEEISREIAGVQEICAVGIGDKEFGQRVAIGFEGTPEVSDAISSHLVEIIGREAKPKKIRQFRDLPRLDSQKLDLQRIQELMAE
;
A
#
# COMPACT_ATOMS: atom_id res chain seq x y z
N MET A 1 -26.16 17.94 -2.77
CA MET A 1 -25.33 17.41 -1.67
C MET A 1 -25.85 16.05 -1.27
N ARG A 2 -24.98 15.07 -1.02
CA ARG A 2 -25.32 13.74 -0.52
C ARG A 2 -24.96 13.65 0.96
N LYS A 3 -25.82 13.02 1.76
CA LYS A 3 -25.51 12.73 3.17
C LYS A 3 -24.31 11.78 3.26
N LEU A 4 -23.39 12.06 4.19
CA LEU A 4 -22.25 11.20 4.48
C LEU A 4 -22.55 10.35 5.72
N VAL A 5 -22.56 9.01 5.55
CA VAL A 5 -22.80 8.05 6.63
C VAL A 5 -21.48 7.44 7.05
N GLN A 6 -21.17 7.50 8.35
CA GLN A 6 -19.99 6.86 8.93
C GLN A 6 -20.31 5.45 9.39
N ILE A 7 -19.48 4.47 8.96
CA ILE A 7 -19.56 3.08 9.43
C ILE A 7 -18.16 2.61 9.85
N PRO A 8 -17.97 2.03 11.04
CA PRO A 8 -16.70 1.48 11.48
C PRO A 8 -16.23 0.30 10.64
N ALA A 9 -14.93 0.20 10.35
CA ALA A 9 -14.34 -0.82 9.48
C ALA A 9 -14.56 -2.27 9.97
N ASN A 10 -14.70 -2.49 11.28
CA ASN A 10 -14.98 -3.81 11.84
C ASN A 10 -16.44 -4.27 11.65
N LYS A 11 -17.33 -3.38 11.22
CA LYS A 11 -18.70 -3.72 10.79
C LYS A 11 -18.73 -4.00 9.28
N THR A 12 -17.85 -4.88 8.83
CA THR A 12 -17.57 -5.08 7.39
C THR A 12 -18.81 -5.44 6.56
N PHE A 13 -19.77 -6.18 7.13
CA PHE A 13 -21.02 -6.49 6.43
C PHE A 13 -21.88 -5.22 6.24
N GLU A 14 -21.99 -4.37 7.27
CA GLU A 14 -22.69 -3.08 7.15
C GLU A 14 -21.99 -2.16 6.15
N VAL A 15 -20.64 -2.16 6.14
CA VAL A 15 -19.83 -1.45 5.13
C VAL A 15 -20.16 -1.93 3.73
N LEU A 16 -20.23 -3.25 3.50
CA LEU A 16 -20.56 -3.82 2.19
C LEU A 16 -21.94 -3.39 1.69
N VAL A 17 -22.95 -3.45 2.55
CA VAL A 17 -24.33 -3.04 2.23
C VAL A 17 -24.40 -1.55 1.89
N ALA A 18 -23.80 -0.70 2.74
CA ALA A 18 -23.78 0.75 2.52
C ALA A 18 -22.95 1.14 1.29
N LEU A 19 -21.85 0.45 1.03
CA LEU A 19 -21.03 0.65 -0.17
C LEU A 19 -21.84 0.35 -1.44
N ASN A 20 -22.55 -0.77 -1.47
CA ASN A 20 -23.42 -1.09 -2.62
C ASN A 20 -24.45 0.00 -2.86
N ALA A 21 -25.14 0.44 -1.81
CA ALA A 21 -26.11 1.54 -1.90
C ALA A 21 -25.45 2.86 -2.39
N ALA A 22 -24.24 3.18 -1.90
CA ALA A 22 -23.50 4.38 -2.29
C ALA A 22 -23.10 4.35 -3.76
N LEU A 23 -22.69 3.19 -4.29
CA LEU A 23 -22.38 3.00 -5.71
C LEU A 23 -23.62 3.15 -6.62
N GLU A 24 -24.81 2.82 -6.12
CA GLU A 24 -26.10 2.96 -6.79
C GLU A 24 -26.75 4.36 -6.65
N GLY A 25 -26.08 5.31 -5.99
CA GLY A 25 -26.57 6.69 -5.85
C GLY A 25 -27.25 7.00 -4.51
N GLY A 26 -27.22 6.09 -3.52
CA GLY A 26 -27.67 6.31 -2.14
C GLY A 26 -26.74 7.25 -1.34
N ASP A 27 -26.86 7.27 -0.01
CA ASP A 27 -25.98 8.08 0.86
C ASP A 27 -24.50 7.76 0.61
N ALA A 28 -23.63 8.76 0.70
CA ALA A 28 -22.20 8.57 0.59
C ALA A 28 -21.65 7.88 1.86
N LEU A 29 -20.62 7.05 1.69
CA LEU A 29 -20.02 6.26 2.76
C LEU A 29 -18.68 6.80 3.20
N PHE A 30 -18.47 6.95 4.51
CA PHE A 30 -17.18 7.10 5.16
C PHE A 30 -16.90 5.87 6.02
N VAL A 31 -15.86 5.10 5.68
CA VAL A 31 -15.43 3.97 6.51
C VAL A 31 -14.40 4.48 7.50
N SER A 32 -14.80 4.58 8.78
CA SER A 32 -13.89 5.02 9.84
C SER A 32 -12.97 3.88 10.31
N GLY A 33 -12.00 4.21 11.17
CA GLY A 33 -11.30 3.20 11.96
C GLY A 33 -12.28 2.30 12.72
N PRO A 34 -11.80 1.17 13.27
CA PRO A 34 -12.66 0.23 13.99
C PRO A 34 -13.26 0.87 15.26
N GLU A 35 -14.46 0.47 15.63
CA GLU A 35 -14.98 0.79 16.94
C GLU A 35 -14.23 -0.03 18.02
N ILE A 36 -13.98 0.60 19.16
CA ILE A 36 -13.33 -0.01 20.32
C ILE A 36 -14.35 0.01 21.46
N ASN A 37 -14.61 -1.16 22.06
CA ASN A 37 -15.61 -1.33 23.12
C ASN A 37 -17.01 -0.79 22.77
N GLY A 38 -17.43 -0.94 21.52
CA GLY A 38 -18.73 -0.46 21.03
C GLY A 38 -18.77 1.05 20.74
N ILE A 39 -17.65 1.76 20.80
CA ILE A 39 -17.56 3.20 20.54
C ILE A 39 -16.83 3.41 19.22
N ALA A 40 -17.54 3.97 18.23
CA ALA A 40 -16.94 4.37 16.97
C ALA A 40 -15.98 5.57 17.18
N PRO A 41 -14.86 5.66 16.46
CA PRO A 41 -13.99 6.80 16.55
C PRO A 41 -14.72 8.07 16.13
N LYS A 42 -14.52 9.14 16.92
CA LYS A 42 -15.05 10.46 16.57
C LYS A 42 -14.14 11.05 15.47
N GLU A 43 -14.69 11.15 14.27
CA GLU A 43 -14.01 11.72 13.12
C GLU A 43 -14.52 13.13 12.83
N ASP A 44 -13.61 14.01 12.46
CA ASP A 44 -13.95 15.34 11.97
C ASP A 44 -14.22 15.27 10.46
N ILE A 45 -15.46 14.92 10.12
CA ILE A 45 -15.93 14.75 8.74
C ILE A 45 -17.16 15.62 8.50
N PRO A 46 -17.37 16.10 7.26
CA PRO A 46 -18.60 16.82 6.90
C PRO A 46 -19.83 15.92 7.02
N SER A 47 -21.00 16.50 7.29
CA SER A 47 -22.26 15.76 7.27
C SER A 47 -22.76 15.45 5.87
N GLU A 48 -22.31 16.23 4.88
CA GLU A 48 -22.69 16.12 3.48
C GLU A 48 -21.47 16.32 2.58
N VAL A 49 -21.50 15.69 1.41
CA VAL A 49 -20.46 15.76 0.36
C VAL A 49 -21.09 16.09 -0.99
N SER A 50 -20.28 16.25 -2.04
CA SER A 50 -20.78 16.52 -3.39
C SER A 50 -21.66 15.37 -3.94
N ASP A 51 -22.57 15.68 -4.84
CA ASP A 51 -23.55 14.72 -5.38
C ASP A 51 -22.91 13.55 -6.11
N ASN A 52 -21.72 13.72 -6.66
CA ASN A 52 -20.95 12.68 -7.35
C ASN A 52 -20.10 11.82 -6.41
N THR A 53 -20.01 12.14 -5.10
CA THR A 53 -19.19 11.38 -4.15
C THR A 53 -19.95 10.15 -3.66
N ALA A 54 -19.39 8.97 -3.88
CA ALA A 54 -19.89 7.72 -3.33
C ALA A 54 -19.19 7.35 -2.03
N VAL A 55 -17.87 7.54 -1.95
CA VAL A 55 -17.07 7.17 -0.77
C VAL A 55 -16.09 8.29 -0.43
N VAL A 56 -15.89 8.48 0.87
CA VAL A 56 -14.81 9.31 1.41
C VAL A 56 -13.82 8.40 2.14
N ILE A 57 -12.53 8.55 1.83
CA ILE A 57 -11.44 7.85 2.52
C ILE A 57 -10.50 8.85 3.16
N LYS A 58 -10.10 8.56 4.39
CA LYS A 58 -9.08 9.30 5.11
C LYS A 58 -7.70 8.76 4.72
N SER A 59 -6.95 9.52 3.93
CA SER A 59 -5.57 9.15 3.58
C SER A 59 -4.59 9.60 4.67
N SER A 60 -3.53 8.82 4.89
CA SER A 60 -2.51 9.14 5.92
C SER A 60 -1.61 10.34 5.60
N GLY A 61 -1.77 10.97 4.44
CA GLY A 61 -1.00 12.15 3.98
C GLY A 61 0.50 12.08 4.28
N SER A 62 1.36 12.30 3.31
CA SER A 62 2.83 12.36 3.51
C SER A 62 3.27 13.49 4.45
N THR A 63 2.40 14.47 4.69
CA THR A 63 2.65 15.63 5.56
C THR A 63 2.23 15.42 7.02
N GLY A 64 1.84 14.19 7.40
CA GLY A 64 1.39 13.86 8.76
C GLY A 64 -0.04 14.32 9.11
N ARG A 65 -0.69 15.10 8.24
CA ARG A 65 -2.11 15.49 8.41
C ARG A 65 -2.98 14.64 7.49
N PRO A 66 -3.93 13.87 8.03
CA PRO A 66 -4.85 13.09 7.22
C PRO A 66 -5.67 14.00 6.30
N LYS A 67 -5.87 13.56 5.04
CA LYS A 67 -6.73 14.23 4.07
C LYS A 67 -7.93 13.37 3.78
N LEU A 68 -9.09 13.99 3.60
CA LEU A 68 -10.29 13.33 3.11
C LEU A 68 -10.27 13.33 1.58
N ILE A 69 -10.32 12.16 0.99
CA ILE A 69 -10.34 11.97 -0.47
C ILE A 69 -11.74 11.50 -0.85
N GLU A 70 -12.38 12.25 -1.72
CA GLU A 70 -13.71 11.94 -2.25
C GLU A 70 -13.60 11.12 -3.53
N LEU A 71 -14.29 9.99 -3.57
CA LEU A 71 -14.27 9.04 -4.68
C LEU A 71 -15.68 8.91 -5.26
N SER A 72 -15.80 9.03 -6.57
CA SER A 72 -17.08 8.81 -7.25
C SER A 72 -17.38 7.32 -7.43
N ALA A 73 -18.64 6.97 -7.61
CA ALA A 73 -19.03 5.61 -7.99
C ALA A 73 -18.41 5.20 -9.34
N GLU A 74 -18.35 6.14 -10.29
CA GLU A 74 -17.75 5.94 -11.61
C GLU A 74 -16.28 5.56 -11.49
N ALA A 75 -15.48 6.32 -10.73
CA ALA A 75 -14.05 6.05 -10.56
C ALA A 75 -13.78 4.70 -9.86
N LEU A 76 -14.54 4.38 -8.82
CA LEU A 76 -14.44 3.10 -8.11
C LEU A 76 -14.79 1.91 -9.02
N LEU A 77 -15.89 2.02 -9.77
CA LEU A 77 -16.33 0.97 -10.69
C LEU A 77 -15.40 0.84 -11.90
N SER A 78 -14.83 1.95 -12.42
CA SER A 78 -13.83 1.92 -13.49
C SER A 78 -12.56 1.20 -13.05
N SER A 79 -12.06 1.49 -11.83
CA SER A 79 -10.92 0.76 -11.28
C SER A 79 -11.20 -0.73 -11.10
N ALA A 80 -12.41 -1.09 -10.64
CA ALA A 80 -12.81 -2.50 -10.49
C ALA A 80 -12.94 -3.19 -11.85
N ALA A 81 -13.51 -2.50 -12.85
CA ALA A 81 -13.63 -2.99 -14.23
C ALA A 81 -12.27 -3.25 -14.88
N ALA A 82 -11.35 -2.28 -14.77
CA ALA A 82 -9.99 -2.43 -15.27
C ALA A 82 -9.24 -3.61 -14.62
N THR A 83 -9.47 -3.83 -13.32
CA THR A 83 -8.94 -5.02 -12.63
C THR A 83 -9.52 -6.31 -13.21
N GLU A 84 -10.85 -6.36 -13.39
CA GLU A 84 -11.55 -7.54 -13.94
C GLU A 84 -11.11 -7.85 -15.38
N GLU A 85 -10.93 -6.83 -16.21
CA GLU A 85 -10.39 -6.98 -17.56
C GLU A 85 -8.96 -7.57 -17.56
N ARG A 86 -8.13 -7.16 -16.61
CA ARG A 86 -6.72 -7.55 -16.53
C ARG A 86 -6.50 -8.95 -15.97
N ILE A 87 -7.29 -9.36 -14.96
CA ILE A 87 -7.05 -10.61 -14.22
C ILE A 87 -8.26 -11.55 -14.16
N GLY A 88 -9.42 -11.16 -14.65
CA GLY A 88 -10.67 -11.92 -14.60
C GLY A 88 -11.55 -11.59 -13.40
N SER A 89 -12.74 -12.21 -13.38
CA SER A 89 -13.78 -12.03 -12.35
C SER A 89 -13.91 -13.26 -11.48
N GLY A 90 -14.21 -13.08 -10.19
CA GLY A 90 -14.42 -14.19 -9.24
C GLY A 90 -14.57 -13.72 -7.80
N GLN A 91 -14.43 -14.67 -6.87
CA GLN A 91 -14.58 -14.40 -5.45
C GLN A 91 -13.32 -13.81 -4.83
N TRP A 92 -13.49 -12.82 -3.96
CA TRP A 92 -12.39 -12.15 -3.25
C TRP A 92 -12.34 -12.54 -1.78
N LEU A 93 -11.12 -12.68 -1.25
CA LEU A 93 -10.85 -12.78 0.18
C LEU A 93 -10.42 -11.40 0.70
N LEU A 94 -11.18 -10.85 1.65
CA LEU A 94 -10.85 -9.57 2.30
C LEU A 94 -9.88 -9.83 3.46
N ALA A 95 -8.62 -9.50 3.25
CA ALA A 95 -7.54 -9.61 4.24
C ALA A 95 -6.98 -8.24 4.68
N LEU A 96 -7.58 -7.14 4.20
CA LEU A 96 -7.19 -5.77 4.47
C LEU A 96 -8.36 -4.96 5.03
N PRO A 97 -8.13 -4.05 5.99
CA PRO A 97 -9.21 -3.24 6.55
C PRO A 97 -9.88 -2.35 5.49
N ALA A 98 -11.22 -2.29 5.52
CA ALA A 98 -12.01 -1.57 4.52
C ALA A 98 -11.97 -0.03 4.63
N ASN A 99 -11.42 0.53 5.73
CA ASN A 99 -11.15 1.96 5.86
C ASN A 99 -9.92 2.42 5.08
N TYR A 100 -9.18 1.50 4.45
CA TYR A 100 -8.13 1.81 3.48
C TYR A 100 -8.57 1.41 2.08
N ILE A 101 -8.10 2.16 1.08
CA ILE A 101 -8.53 1.96 -0.31
C ILE A 101 -8.31 0.52 -0.80
N ALA A 102 -7.23 -0.14 -0.39
CA ALA A 102 -6.96 -1.51 -0.83
C ALA A 102 -8.00 -2.52 -0.34
N GLY A 103 -8.46 -2.39 0.92
CA GLY A 103 -9.54 -3.21 1.47
C GLY A 103 -10.91 -2.83 0.89
N LEU A 104 -11.20 -1.52 0.75
CA LEU A 104 -12.43 -1.05 0.13
C LEU A 104 -12.59 -1.60 -1.29
N MET A 105 -11.52 -1.57 -2.09
CA MET A 105 -11.56 -2.05 -3.47
C MET A 105 -11.77 -3.57 -3.58
N VAL A 106 -11.45 -4.35 -2.57
CA VAL A 106 -11.86 -5.77 -2.52
C VAL A 106 -13.39 -5.85 -2.48
N LEU A 107 -14.05 -5.01 -1.67
CA LEU A 107 -15.51 -4.98 -1.59
C LEU A 107 -16.14 -4.46 -2.89
N VAL A 108 -15.60 -3.40 -3.50
CA VAL A 108 -16.09 -2.87 -4.80
C VAL A 108 -15.99 -3.94 -5.90
N ARG A 109 -14.86 -4.65 -5.97
CA ARG A 109 -14.66 -5.74 -6.94
C ARG A 109 -15.62 -6.90 -6.70
N SER A 110 -15.92 -7.22 -5.43
CA SER A 110 -16.90 -8.26 -5.07
C SER A 110 -18.31 -7.88 -5.48
N ILE A 111 -18.72 -6.62 -5.24
CA ILE A 111 -20.03 -6.09 -5.68
C ILE A 111 -20.13 -6.17 -7.22
N ARG A 112 -19.10 -5.69 -7.94
CA ARG A 112 -19.08 -5.73 -9.40
C ARG A 112 -19.12 -7.16 -9.96
N ALA A 113 -18.45 -8.10 -9.33
CA ALA A 113 -18.44 -9.51 -9.72
C ALA A 113 -19.73 -10.26 -9.37
N ASP A 114 -20.67 -9.62 -8.67
CA ASP A 114 -21.86 -10.24 -8.06
C ASP A 114 -21.49 -11.51 -7.26
N ARG A 115 -20.42 -11.41 -6.43
CA ARG A 115 -19.91 -12.49 -5.59
C ARG A 115 -19.71 -11.98 -4.16
N GLN A 116 -20.20 -12.75 -3.19
CA GLN A 116 -19.94 -12.43 -1.79
C GLN A 116 -18.47 -12.64 -1.45
N PRO A 117 -17.79 -11.63 -0.87
CA PRO A 117 -16.43 -11.80 -0.40
C PRO A 117 -16.39 -12.69 0.84
N ILE A 118 -15.29 -13.42 1.02
CA ILE A 118 -14.97 -14.01 2.31
C ILE A 118 -14.26 -12.95 3.16
N LEU A 119 -14.77 -12.75 4.38
CA LEU A 119 -14.29 -11.67 5.28
C LEU A 119 -13.38 -12.27 6.36
N MET A 120 -12.10 -11.92 6.33
CA MET A 120 -11.21 -12.18 7.47
C MET A 120 -11.42 -11.11 8.56
N ASN A 121 -11.16 -11.46 9.81
CA ASN A 121 -11.14 -10.47 10.89
C ASN A 121 -9.88 -9.60 10.79
N THR A 122 -9.99 -8.46 10.14
CA THR A 122 -8.87 -7.52 9.92
C THR A 122 -8.49 -6.69 11.16
N GLN A 123 -9.18 -6.88 12.30
CA GLN A 123 -8.83 -6.27 13.58
C GLN A 123 -7.77 -7.09 14.34
N LEU A 124 -7.62 -8.35 13.99
CA LEU A 124 -6.59 -9.21 14.54
C LEU A 124 -5.33 -9.16 13.66
N PRO A 125 -4.17 -9.43 14.22
CA PRO A 125 -2.95 -9.59 13.43
C PRO A 125 -3.15 -10.63 12.34
N PHE A 126 -2.67 -10.33 11.14
CA PHE A 126 -2.69 -11.29 10.03
C PHE A 126 -1.75 -12.46 10.34
N THR A 127 -2.26 -13.69 10.25
CA THR A 127 -1.50 -14.93 10.44
C THR A 127 -1.72 -15.89 9.30
N ALA A 128 -0.76 -16.80 9.07
CA ALA A 128 -0.88 -17.86 8.07
C ALA A 128 -2.09 -18.77 8.34
N GLU A 129 -2.35 -19.10 9.61
CA GLU A 129 -3.51 -19.90 10.02
C GLU A 129 -4.85 -19.21 9.68
N ALA A 130 -4.97 -17.91 9.99
CA ALA A 130 -6.16 -17.13 9.66
C ALA A 130 -6.38 -17.05 8.14
N PHE A 131 -5.30 -16.91 7.36
CA PHE A 131 -5.34 -16.92 5.90
C PHE A 131 -5.82 -18.28 5.37
N VAL A 132 -5.23 -19.41 5.82
CA VAL A 132 -5.64 -20.77 5.40
C VAL A 132 -7.11 -21.00 5.70
N ARG A 133 -7.58 -20.61 6.90
CA ARG A 133 -8.99 -20.70 7.28
C ARG A 133 -9.88 -19.86 6.35
N GLY A 134 -9.53 -18.61 6.08
CA GLY A 134 -10.28 -17.75 5.15
C GLY A 134 -10.33 -18.34 3.74
N ALA A 135 -9.19 -18.81 3.22
CA ALA A 135 -9.10 -19.44 1.91
C ALA A 135 -9.90 -20.74 1.79
N SER A 136 -10.05 -21.49 2.90
CA SER A 136 -10.84 -22.72 2.92
C SER A 136 -12.35 -22.50 2.84
N LEU A 137 -12.82 -21.29 3.17
CA LEU A 137 -14.24 -20.91 3.11
C LEU A 137 -14.66 -20.38 1.73
N MET A 138 -13.72 -20.18 0.82
CA MET A 138 -14.02 -19.70 -0.52
C MET A 138 -14.62 -20.80 -1.39
N ASP A 139 -15.55 -20.39 -2.27
CA ASP A 139 -16.17 -21.28 -3.27
C ASP A 139 -15.14 -21.86 -4.24
N GLU A 140 -15.49 -22.92 -4.94
CA GLU A 140 -14.72 -23.40 -6.10
C GLU A 140 -14.81 -22.38 -7.23
N GLY A 141 -13.72 -22.21 -8.00
CA GLY A 141 -13.63 -21.28 -9.11
C GLY A 141 -12.51 -20.26 -8.96
N TYR A 142 -12.61 -19.15 -9.69
CA TYR A 142 -11.60 -18.10 -9.67
C TYR A 142 -11.61 -17.33 -8.35
N ARG A 143 -10.47 -17.30 -7.68
CA ARG A 143 -10.25 -16.69 -6.36
C ARG A 143 -9.19 -15.62 -6.43
N TYR A 144 -9.46 -14.51 -5.76
CA TYR A 144 -8.58 -13.34 -5.77
C TYR A 144 -8.29 -12.87 -4.35
N LEU A 145 -7.13 -12.26 -4.18
CA LEU A 145 -6.64 -11.76 -2.90
C LEU A 145 -5.86 -10.47 -3.11
N SER A 146 -5.97 -9.54 -2.17
CA SER A 146 -5.07 -8.37 -2.10
C SER A 146 -4.34 -8.39 -0.77
N LEU A 147 -3.03 -8.24 -0.81
CA LEU A 147 -2.15 -8.23 0.35
C LEU A 147 -1.18 -7.05 0.31
N VAL A 148 -0.67 -6.69 1.48
CA VAL A 148 0.51 -5.83 1.59
C VAL A 148 1.79 -6.67 1.67
N PRO A 149 2.98 -6.09 1.37
CA PRO A 149 4.26 -6.82 1.36
C PRO A 149 4.55 -7.60 2.64
N THR A 150 4.24 -7.04 3.80
CA THR A 150 4.46 -7.72 5.10
C THR A 150 3.60 -8.96 5.28
N GLN A 151 2.39 -8.99 4.70
CA GLN A 151 1.52 -10.16 4.77
C GLN A 151 2.03 -11.28 3.86
N ILE A 152 2.44 -10.98 2.64
CA ILE A 152 2.97 -12.01 1.72
C ILE A 152 4.33 -12.54 2.19
N ALA A 153 5.17 -11.71 2.83
CA ALA A 153 6.42 -12.16 3.45
C ALA A 153 6.15 -13.18 4.56
N ARG A 154 5.20 -12.91 5.48
CA ARG A 154 4.77 -13.86 6.52
C ARG A 154 4.26 -15.19 5.94
N LEU A 155 3.51 -15.14 4.84
CA LEU A 155 3.06 -16.39 4.17
C LEU A 155 4.23 -17.13 3.54
N SER A 156 5.20 -16.41 2.95
CA SER A 156 6.41 -17.00 2.38
C SER A 156 7.27 -17.73 3.42
N GLU A 157 7.38 -17.19 4.63
CA GLU A 157 8.06 -17.83 5.75
C GLU A 157 7.29 -19.06 6.25
N ALA A 158 5.98 -18.95 6.34
CA ALA A 158 5.12 -20.03 6.85
C ALA A 158 5.03 -21.25 5.92
N ILE A 159 5.27 -21.09 4.61
CA ILE A 159 5.25 -22.20 3.63
C ILE A 159 6.19 -23.34 4.05
N ASP A 160 7.35 -23.01 4.60
CA ASP A 160 8.37 -23.99 4.92
C ASP A 160 7.97 -24.86 6.14
N SER A 161 7.04 -24.38 6.97
CA SER A 161 6.54 -25.07 8.17
C SER A 161 5.10 -25.61 8.04
N ASP A 162 4.30 -25.03 7.14
CA ASP A 162 2.90 -25.42 6.93
C ASP A 162 2.56 -25.57 5.43
N PRO A 163 2.49 -26.82 4.92
CA PRO A 163 2.12 -27.11 3.54
C PRO A 163 0.72 -26.60 3.14
N MET A 164 -0.17 -26.34 4.10
CA MET A 164 -1.51 -25.82 3.83
C MET A 164 -1.46 -24.38 3.33
N VAL A 165 -0.45 -23.60 3.74
CA VAL A 165 -0.24 -22.23 3.25
C VAL A 165 0.06 -22.25 1.76
N TYR A 166 1.01 -23.09 1.33
CA TYR A 166 1.33 -23.25 -0.09
C TYR A 166 0.13 -23.70 -0.91
N SER A 167 -0.54 -24.77 -0.47
CA SER A 167 -1.71 -25.31 -1.18
C SER A 167 -2.86 -24.31 -1.26
N SER A 168 -3.02 -23.45 -0.25
CA SER A 168 -4.02 -22.37 -0.26
C SER A 168 -3.64 -21.25 -1.22
N LEU A 169 -2.39 -20.80 -1.21
CA LEU A 169 -1.89 -19.77 -2.13
C LEU A 169 -2.04 -20.18 -3.61
N ARG A 170 -1.78 -21.44 -3.91
CA ARG A 170 -1.91 -22.01 -5.26
C ARG A 170 -3.32 -22.02 -5.83
N LYS A 171 -4.35 -21.86 -5.00
CA LYS A 171 -5.77 -21.82 -5.42
C LYS A 171 -6.21 -20.42 -5.89
N PHE A 172 -5.39 -19.41 -5.70
CA PHE A 172 -5.71 -18.05 -6.18
C PHE A 172 -5.29 -17.88 -7.63
N GLU A 173 -6.22 -17.38 -8.44
CA GLU A 173 -5.98 -17.01 -9.83
C GLU A 173 -4.99 -15.84 -9.92
N ALA A 174 -5.13 -14.86 -9.02
CA ALA A 174 -4.17 -13.80 -8.84
C ALA A 174 -4.18 -13.26 -7.40
N ILE A 175 -2.99 -12.86 -6.93
CA ILE A 175 -2.77 -12.19 -5.65
C ILE A 175 -2.13 -10.84 -5.93
N LEU A 176 -2.86 -9.76 -5.65
CA LEU A 176 -2.39 -8.39 -5.83
C LEU A 176 -1.54 -7.98 -4.63
N ILE A 177 -0.33 -7.51 -4.87
CA ILE A 177 0.59 -7.02 -3.86
C ILE A 177 0.81 -5.52 -4.06
N GLY A 178 0.41 -4.71 -3.08
CA GLY A 178 0.46 -3.25 -3.21
C GLY A 178 0.65 -2.52 -1.89
N GLY A 179 0.60 -1.17 -1.97
CA GLY A 179 0.73 -0.28 -0.82
C GLY A 179 2.15 0.10 -0.45
N GLN A 180 3.12 -0.74 -0.73
CA GLN A 180 4.57 -0.50 -0.58
C GLN A 180 5.33 -1.39 -1.57
N ARG A 181 6.64 -1.16 -1.71
CA ARG A 181 7.51 -2.04 -2.50
C ARG A 181 7.63 -3.39 -1.79
N ALA A 182 7.36 -4.47 -2.50
CA ALA A 182 7.55 -5.83 -1.99
C ALA A 182 9.02 -6.25 -2.11
N ASP A 183 9.47 -7.12 -1.21
CA ASP A 183 10.79 -7.72 -1.29
C ASP A 183 10.93 -8.55 -2.57
N PHE A 184 11.99 -8.29 -3.32
CA PHE A 184 12.24 -8.94 -4.62
C PHE A 184 12.42 -10.46 -4.46
N HIS A 185 13.17 -10.91 -3.45
CA HIS A 185 13.45 -12.33 -3.25
C HIS A 185 12.21 -13.10 -2.84
N VAL A 186 11.36 -12.51 -1.98
CA VAL A 186 10.05 -13.08 -1.61
C VAL A 186 9.17 -13.23 -2.84
N MET A 187 9.06 -12.17 -3.66
CA MET A 187 8.25 -12.20 -4.88
C MET A 187 8.77 -13.25 -5.87
N GLN A 188 10.10 -13.31 -6.06
CA GLN A 188 10.74 -14.27 -6.97
C GLN A 188 10.56 -15.71 -6.48
N LYS A 189 10.82 -15.99 -5.19
CA LYS A 189 10.61 -17.31 -4.55
C LYS A 189 9.19 -17.81 -4.83
N LEU A 190 8.19 -17.02 -4.50
CA LEU A 190 6.80 -17.42 -4.62
C LEU A 190 6.34 -17.56 -6.08
N LYS A 191 6.78 -16.66 -6.98
CA LYS A 191 6.51 -16.79 -8.44
C LYS A 191 7.16 -18.06 -9.01
N ALA A 192 8.38 -18.40 -8.58
CA ALA A 192 9.06 -19.66 -8.99
C ALA A 192 8.33 -20.90 -8.49
N MET A 193 7.62 -20.82 -7.36
CA MET A 193 6.73 -21.87 -6.85
C MET A 193 5.39 -21.92 -7.59
N GLY A 194 5.17 -21.09 -8.60
CA GLY A 194 3.98 -21.03 -9.44
C GLY A 194 2.81 -20.31 -8.79
N ILE A 195 3.04 -19.44 -7.79
CA ILE A 195 2.02 -18.56 -7.21
C ILE A 195 1.92 -17.32 -8.09
N ASN A 196 0.71 -16.99 -8.56
CA ASN A 196 0.49 -15.83 -9.43
C ASN A 196 0.41 -14.54 -8.62
N LEU A 197 1.55 -13.88 -8.43
CA LEU A 197 1.67 -12.59 -7.73
C LEU A 197 1.78 -11.46 -8.74
N ILE A 198 0.97 -10.43 -8.56
CA ILE A 198 0.94 -9.21 -9.39
C ILE A 198 1.31 -8.03 -8.51
N SER A 199 2.39 -7.34 -8.85
CA SER A 199 2.76 -6.08 -8.20
C SER A 199 1.83 -4.97 -8.65
N THR A 200 1.24 -4.21 -7.72
CA THR A 200 0.33 -3.12 -8.05
C THR A 200 0.84 -1.78 -7.53
N TYR A 201 0.77 -0.77 -8.39
CA TYR A 201 0.97 0.63 -8.02
C TYR A 201 -0.36 1.38 -8.08
N GLY A 202 -0.59 2.20 -7.08
CA GLY A 202 -1.75 3.06 -6.95
C GLY A 202 -1.89 3.62 -5.54
N MET A 203 -2.85 4.49 -5.36
CA MET A 203 -3.09 5.22 -4.12
C MET A 203 -4.58 5.48 -3.93
N THR A 204 -4.98 6.17 -2.86
CA THR A 204 -6.38 6.52 -2.65
C THR A 204 -6.92 7.38 -3.78
N GLU A 205 -6.10 8.30 -4.28
CA GLU A 205 -6.42 9.24 -5.35
C GLU A 205 -6.66 8.56 -6.72
N THR A 206 -6.20 7.30 -6.88
CA THR A 206 -6.42 6.49 -8.11
C THR A 206 -7.37 5.32 -7.87
N CYS A 207 -8.25 5.38 -6.86
CA CYS A 207 -9.12 4.27 -6.47
C CYS A 207 -8.37 2.94 -6.32
N GLY A 208 -7.18 2.98 -5.70
CA GLY A 208 -6.30 1.82 -5.53
C GLY A 208 -5.37 1.58 -6.71
N GLY A 209 -5.06 0.31 -7.00
CA GLY A 209 -4.09 -0.06 -8.04
C GLY A 209 -4.58 0.30 -9.44
N CYS A 210 -3.81 1.13 -10.15
CA CYS A 210 -4.05 1.52 -11.54
C CYS A 210 -2.95 1.08 -12.51
N VAL A 211 -1.85 0.50 -11.98
CA VAL A 211 -0.74 -0.08 -12.75
C VAL A 211 -0.42 -1.46 -12.18
N TYR A 212 -0.38 -2.49 -13.02
CA TYR A 212 -0.11 -3.88 -12.65
C TYR A 212 1.14 -4.40 -13.36
N ASP A 213 2.14 -4.88 -12.59
CA ASP A 213 3.47 -5.31 -13.09
C ASP A 213 4.10 -4.26 -14.04
N GLY A 214 3.93 -2.98 -13.72
CA GLY A 214 4.43 -1.83 -14.48
C GLY A 214 3.56 -1.40 -15.66
N GLU A 215 2.49 -2.11 -15.99
CA GLU A 215 1.57 -1.80 -17.09
C GLU A 215 0.31 -1.09 -16.57
N PRO A 216 -0.09 0.05 -17.13
CA PRO A 216 -1.36 0.70 -16.78
C PRO A 216 -2.54 -0.19 -17.17
N ILE A 217 -3.61 -0.18 -16.36
CA ILE A 217 -4.83 -0.96 -16.61
C ILE A 217 -6.00 -0.04 -16.95
N GLY A 218 -6.97 -0.57 -17.73
CA GLY A 218 -8.12 0.17 -18.21
C GLY A 218 -7.72 1.36 -19.08
N ASP A 219 -8.31 2.53 -18.81
CA ASP A 219 -8.02 3.80 -19.50
C ASP A 219 -6.93 4.64 -18.83
N THR A 220 -6.24 4.09 -17.83
CA THR A 220 -5.14 4.77 -17.12
C THR A 220 -4.01 5.15 -18.07
N LYS A 221 -3.59 6.39 -18.04
CA LYS A 221 -2.47 6.93 -18.80
C LYS A 221 -1.39 7.44 -17.85
N LEU A 222 -0.14 7.25 -18.24
CA LEU A 222 1.02 7.62 -17.45
C LEU A 222 1.93 8.53 -18.26
N ARG A 223 2.52 9.52 -17.62
CA ARG A 223 3.63 10.29 -18.17
C ARG A 223 4.58 10.72 -17.06
N ILE A 224 5.81 10.98 -17.42
CA ILE A 224 6.82 11.53 -16.52
C ILE A 224 7.02 12.99 -16.88
N LYS A 225 6.89 13.86 -15.87
CA LYS A 225 7.14 15.30 -16.01
C LYS A 225 7.98 15.75 -14.82
N ASP A 226 9.12 16.37 -15.10
CA ASP A 226 10.09 16.82 -14.08
C ASP A 226 10.46 15.69 -13.09
N ASP A 227 10.73 14.48 -13.61
CA ASP A 227 10.99 13.22 -12.90
C ASP A 227 9.79 12.67 -12.10
N LEU A 228 8.68 13.40 -12.00
CA LEU A 228 7.48 13.00 -11.28
C LEU A 228 6.51 12.24 -12.18
N LEU A 229 5.88 11.22 -11.60
CA LEU A 229 4.82 10.50 -12.27
C LEU A 229 3.53 11.32 -12.25
N GLU A 230 2.93 11.50 -13.42
CA GLU A 230 1.56 11.99 -13.57
C GLU A 230 0.66 10.87 -14.09
N VAL A 231 -0.54 10.78 -13.51
CA VAL A 231 -1.56 9.78 -13.82
C VAL A 231 -2.82 10.48 -14.33
N SER A 232 -3.44 9.92 -15.38
CA SER A 232 -4.73 10.35 -15.92
C SER A 232 -5.62 9.11 -16.15
N GLY A 233 -6.92 9.29 -16.13
CA GLY A 233 -7.91 8.24 -16.39
C GLY A 233 -9.14 8.37 -15.51
N SER A 234 -10.14 7.54 -15.79
CA SER A 234 -11.42 7.52 -15.06
C SER A 234 -11.30 7.05 -13.60
N VAL A 235 -10.15 6.50 -13.21
CA VAL A 235 -9.84 6.05 -11.83
C VAL A 235 -9.54 7.18 -10.85
N LEU A 236 -9.40 8.44 -11.32
CA LEU A 236 -9.01 9.56 -10.48
C LEU A 236 -10.12 9.97 -9.50
N ALA A 237 -9.72 10.33 -8.29
CA ALA A 237 -10.60 10.91 -7.28
C ALA A 237 -11.22 12.23 -7.73
N ASN A 238 -12.34 12.61 -7.08
CA ASN A 238 -13.03 13.85 -7.36
C ASN A 238 -12.11 15.08 -7.21
N ASN A 239 -12.38 16.10 -8.02
CA ASN A 239 -11.70 17.40 -7.96
C ASN A 239 -10.18 17.36 -8.23
N LEU A 240 -9.65 16.27 -8.77
CA LEU A 240 -8.28 16.21 -9.28
C LEU A 240 -8.21 16.75 -10.72
N PRO A 241 -7.05 17.30 -11.12
CA PRO A 241 -6.83 17.69 -12.51
C PRO A 241 -6.80 16.44 -13.41
N GLU A 242 -7.06 16.61 -14.72
CA GLU A 242 -7.00 15.54 -15.72
C GLU A 242 -5.69 14.75 -15.66
N TRP A 243 -4.59 15.44 -15.44
CA TRP A 243 -3.28 14.86 -15.14
C TRP A 243 -2.92 15.14 -13.68
N PHE A 244 -3.10 14.14 -12.85
CA PHE A 244 -2.76 14.21 -11.43
C PHE A 244 -1.28 13.92 -11.22
N GLN A 245 -0.54 14.93 -10.77
CA GLN A 245 0.86 14.79 -10.41
C GLN A 245 1.01 14.15 -9.04
N THR A 246 1.68 13.03 -8.98
CA THR A 246 2.01 12.34 -7.73
C THR A 246 3.29 12.90 -7.12
N ASN A 247 3.63 12.44 -5.90
CA ASN A 247 4.95 12.70 -5.32
C ASN A 247 5.95 11.56 -5.62
N ASP A 248 5.61 10.64 -6.52
CA ASP A 248 6.47 9.51 -6.85
C ASP A 248 7.36 9.85 -8.03
N LEU A 249 8.65 9.59 -7.86
CA LEU A 249 9.65 9.64 -8.93
C LEU A 249 9.52 8.37 -9.75
N GLY A 250 9.51 8.50 -11.06
CA GLY A 250 9.33 7.35 -11.93
C GLY A 250 10.02 7.50 -13.26
N ARG A 251 10.12 6.40 -13.97
CA ARG A 251 10.49 6.38 -15.39
C ARG A 251 9.63 5.37 -16.13
N LEU A 252 9.48 5.60 -17.42
CA LEU A 252 8.90 4.61 -18.33
C LEU A 252 10.05 3.93 -19.08
N SER A 253 10.05 2.60 -19.10
CA SER A 253 10.99 1.82 -19.92
C SER A 253 10.69 1.99 -21.42
N ASP A 254 11.56 1.52 -22.29
CA ASP A 254 11.35 1.51 -23.75
C ASP A 254 10.09 0.73 -24.15
N SER A 255 9.67 -0.23 -23.34
CA SER A 255 8.39 -0.95 -23.51
C SER A 255 7.18 -0.25 -22.89
N GLY A 256 7.34 0.94 -22.34
CA GLY A 256 6.26 1.72 -21.70
C GLY A 256 5.92 1.29 -20.27
N LYS A 257 6.68 0.36 -19.66
CA LYS A 257 6.42 -0.07 -18.28
C LYS A 257 6.92 0.97 -17.29
N LEU A 258 6.07 1.23 -16.29
CA LEU A 258 6.39 2.11 -15.18
C LEU A 258 7.37 1.43 -14.21
N GLU A 259 8.42 2.15 -13.87
CA GLU A 259 9.32 1.86 -12.76
C GLU A 259 9.28 3.02 -11.77
N ILE A 260 8.92 2.73 -10.52
CA ILE A 260 8.96 3.70 -9.43
C ILE A 260 10.37 3.73 -8.84
N LEU A 261 10.98 4.91 -8.84
CA LEU A 261 12.35 5.14 -8.38
C LEU A 261 12.42 5.58 -6.92
N GLY A 262 11.27 6.00 -6.35
CA GLY A 262 11.15 6.48 -4.98
C GLY A 262 10.20 7.67 -4.91
N ARG A 263 10.23 8.38 -3.77
CA ARG A 263 9.37 9.56 -3.54
C ARG A 263 10.18 10.84 -3.52
N ALA A 264 9.65 11.88 -4.13
CA ALA A 264 10.28 13.20 -4.14
C ALA A 264 10.39 13.81 -2.74
N ASP A 265 9.41 13.57 -1.87
CA ASP A 265 9.41 14.00 -0.47
C ASP A 265 10.33 13.14 0.44
N ARG A 266 10.94 12.10 -0.11
CA ARG A 266 11.96 11.26 0.52
C ARG A 266 13.36 11.44 -0.09
N VAL A 267 13.58 12.57 -0.77
CA VAL A 267 14.92 12.98 -1.23
C VAL A 267 15.45 14.05 -0.29
N ILE A 268 16.62 13.84 0.27
CA ILE A 268 17.34 14.83 1.07
C ILE A 268 18.48 15.44 0.28
N ILE A 269 18.93 16.63 0.70
CA ILE A 269 20.13 17.28 0.16
C ILE A 269 21.23 17.15 1.22
N SER A 270 22.25 16.35 0.90
CA SER A 270 23.42 16.09 1.75
C SER A 270 24.66 16.63 1.07
N GLY A 271 25.24 17.69 1.62
CA GLY A 271 26.43 18.34 1.04
C GLY A 271 26.22 18.84 -0.39
N GLY A 272 25.00 19.29 -0.74
CA GLY A 272 24.65 19.77 -2.09
C GLY A 272 24.24 18.66 -3.07
N LEU A 273 24.32 17.39 -2.68
CA LEU A 273 23.92 16.25 -3.52
C LEU A 273 22.58 15.69 -3.08
N LYS A 274 21.76 15.25 -4.05
CA LYS A 274 20.47 14.60 -3.80
C LYS A 274 20.67 13.15 -3.39
N VAL A 275 20.11 12.74 -2.26
CA VAL A 275 20.12 11.34 -1.77
C VAL A 275 18.69 10.88 -1.59
N SER A 276 18.29 9.85 -2.32
CA SER A 276 16.99 9.19 -2.16
C SER A 276 17.05 8.24 -0.97
N LEU A 277 16.22 8.50 0.05
CA LEU A 277 16.10 7.63 1.23
C LEU A 277 15.51 6.27 0.86
N ASP A 278 14.62 6.21 -0.14
CA ASP A 278 14.07 4.95 -0.64
C ASP A 278 15.17 4.07 -1.28
N ARG A 279 16.10 4.70 -2.01
CA ARG A 279 17.25 3.99 -2.59
C ARG A 279 18.23 3.51 -1.51
N VAL A 280 18.42 4.31 -0.46
CA VAL A 280 19.20 3.92 0.72
C VAL A 280 18.60 2.67 1.37
N GLU A 281 17.29 2.64 1.58
CA GLU A 281 16.59 1.49 2.15
C GLU A 281 16.69 0.26 1.25
N GLU A 282 16.51 0.43 -0.06
CA GLU A 282 16.59 -0.65 -1.04
C GLU A 282 17.93 -1.37 -0.98
N ILE A 283 19.03 -0.62 -1.10
CA ILE A 283 20.40 -1.17 -1.06
C ILE A 283 20.69 -1.82 0.28
N SER A 284 20.22 -1.22 1.37
CA SER A 284 20.47 -1.75 2.71
C SER A 284 19.71 -3.05 2.97
N ARG A 285 18.55 -3.29 2.33
CA ARG A 285 17.81 -4.56 2.44
C ARG A 285 18.54 -5.76 1.82
N GLU A 286 19.47 -5.52 0.91
CA GLU A 286 20.27 -6.59 0.28
C GLU A 286 21.28 -7.21 1.26
N ILE A 287 21.53 -6.56 2.41
CA ILE A 287 22.53 -7.00 3.38
C ILE A 287 21.92 -8.10 4.26
N ALA A 288 22.55 -9.27 4.25
CA ALA A 288 22.15 -10.41 5.06
C ALA A 288 22.14 -10.04 6.56
N GLY A 289 21.01 -10.29 7.24
CA GLY A 289 20.81 -9.94 8.65
C GLY A 289 19.99 -8.68 8.87
N VAL A 290 19.67 -7.89 7.83
CA VAL A 290 18.65 -6.83 7.86
C VAL A 290 17.28 -7.47 7.66
N GLN A 291 16.36 -7.25 8.62
CA GLN A 291 14.98 -7.73 8.54
C GLN A 291 14.02 -6.64 8.07
N GLU A 292 14.15 -5.45 8.65
CA GLU A 292 13.40 -4.26 8.25
C GLU A 292 14.31 -3.03 8.38
N ILE A 293 14.06 -2.00 7.58
CA ILE A 293 14.89 -0.80 7.56
C ILE A 293 14.08 0.45 7.23
N CYS A 294 14.44 1.55 7.86
CA CYS A 294 13.88 2.86 7.60
C CYS A 294 15.00 3.90 7.54
N ALA A 295 15.11 4.62 6.44
CA ALA A 295 16.00 5.76 6.29
C ALA A 295 15.24 7.07 6.47
N VAL A 296 15.81 7.99 7.22
CA VAL A 296 15.26 9.34 7.45
C VAL A 296 16.36 10.39 7.29
N GLY A 297 15.96 11.61 6.94
CA GLY A 297 16.87 12.75 6.91
C GLY A 297 16.94 13.42 8.29
N ILE A 298 18.13 13.63 8.83
CA ILE A 298 18.35 14.39 10.06
C ILE A 298 19.22 15.63 9.79
N GLY A 299 18.98 16.69 10.54
CA GLY A 299 19.74 17.92 10.40
C GLY A 299 21.25 17.75 10.65
N ASP A 300 22.06 18.39 9.82
CA ASP A 300 23.50 18.44 9.94
C ASP A 300 24.02 19.87 9.67
N LYS A 301 24.93 20.36 10.53
CA LYS A 301 25.42 21.75 10.43
C LYS A 301 26.30 21.99 9.20
N GLU A 302 27.00 20.96 8.72
CA GLU A 302 27.92 21.07 7.59
C GLU A 302 27.25 20.69 6.28
N PHE A 303 26.42 19.62 6.30
CA PHE A 303 25.83 19.03 5.10
C PHE A 303 24.36 19.42 4.86
N GLY A 304 23.76 20.24 5.75
CA GLY A 304 22.34 20.58 5.73
C GLY A 304 21.48 19.44 6.25
N GLN A 305 21.45 18.32 5.52
CA GLN A 305 20.82 17.05 5.98
C GLN A 305 21.78 15.89 5.75
N ARG A 306 21.61 14.84 6.57
CA ARG A 306 22.31 13.55 6.39
C ARG A 306 21.36 12.39 6.63
N VAL A 307 21.70 11.27 6.02
CA VAL A 307 21.00 10.00 6.21
C VAL A 307 21.15 9.53 7.66
N ALA A 308 20.05 9.09 8.25
CA ALA A 308 20.02 8.30 9.48
C ALA A 308 19.19 7.05 9.24
N ILE A 309 19.59 5.92 9.79
CA ILE A 309 19.01 4.61 9.51
C ILE A 309 18.58 3.94 10.82
N GLY A 310 17.29 3.63 10.94
CA GLY A 310 16.76 2.68 11.90
C GLY A 310 16.56 1.32 11.26
N PHE A 311 16.92 0.23 11.93
CA PHE A 311 16.75 -1.11 11.37
C PHE A 311 16.38 -2.15 12.43
N GLU A 312 15.72 -3.22 12.00
CA GLU A 312 15.52 -4.46 12.73
C GLU A 312 16.45 -5.52 12.11
N GLY A 313 17.07 -6.36 12.91
CA GLY A 313 18.00 -7.38 12.45
C GLY A 313 19.17 -7.60 13.41
N THR A 314 20.28 -8.11 12.90
CA THR A 314 21.48 -8.38 13.72
C THR A 314 22.32 -7.10 13.89
N PRO A 315 22.88 -6.82 15.10
CA PRO A 315 23.62 -5.58 15.37
C PRO A 315 24.83 -5.37 14.44
N GLU A 316 25.45 -6.46 14.01
CA GLU A 316 26.70 -6.49 13.26
C GLU A 316 26.58 -5.92 11.84
N VAL A 317 25.35 -5.75 11.33
CA VAL A 317 25.13 -5.25 9.96
C VAL A 317 25.41 -3.74 9.80
N SER A 318 25.52 -2.98 10.87
CA SER A 318 25.64 -1.51 10.83
C SER A 318 26.82 -1.02 9.99
N ASP A 319 28.00 -1.64 10.14
CA ASP A 319 29.20 -1.28 9.38
C ASP A 319 29.07 -1.71 7.91
N ALA A 320 28.45 -2.86 7.68
CA ALA A 320 28.18 -3.35 6.32
C ALA A 320 27.22 -2.42 5.58
N ILE A 321 26.14 -1.96 6.22
CA ILE A 321 25.20 -0.97 5.67
C ILE A 321 25.96 0.30 5.27
N SER A 322 26.76 0.87 6.18
CA SER A 322 27.47 2.12 5.91
C SER A 322 28.46 1.97 4.73
N SER A 323 29.21 0.88 4.70
CA SER A 323 30.20 0.64 3.66
C SER A 323 29.58 0.41 2.30
N HIS A 324 28.51 -0.38 2.24
CA HIS A 324 27.80 -0.72 1.02
C HIS A 324 27.09 0.49 0.40
N LEU A 325 26.49 1.35 1.23
CA LEU A 325 25.89 2.60 0.75
C LEU A 325 26.92 3.56 0.14
N VAL A 326 28.11 3.67 0.75
CA VAL A 326 29.18 4.51 0.23
C VAL A 326 29.71 3.95 -1.10
N GLU A 327 29.81 2.64 -1.24
CA GLU A 327 30.26 1.96 -2.47
C GLU A 327 29.29 2.19 -3.64
N ILE A 328 27.97 2.04 -3.39
CA ILE A 328 26.98 2.03 -4.49
C ILE A 328 26.43 3.41 -4.79
N ILE A 329 26.17 4.25 -3.77
CA ILE A 329 25.60 5.59 -3.97
C ILE A 329 26.69 6.66 -3.95
N GLY A 330 27.57 6.62 -2.93
CA GLY A 330 28.59 7.64 -2.70
C GLY A 330 28.67 8.08 -1.24
N ARG A 331 29.63 8.98 -0.98
CA ARG A 331 29.89 9.49 0.38
C ARG A 331 28.74 10.30 0.96
N GLU A 332 27.93 10.93 0.13
CA GLU A 332 26.74 11.68 0.49
C GLU A 332 25.66 10.82 1.15
N ALA A 333 25.61 9.51 0.81
CA ALA A 333 24.68 8.56 1.41
C ALA A 333 25.23 7.91 2.70
N LYS A 334 26.46 8.21 3.11
CA LYS A 334 27.02 7.68 4.37
C LYS A 334 26.15 8.10 5.55
N PRO A 335 25.56 7.16 6.31
CA PRO A 335 24.71 7.48 7.43
C PRO A 335 25.49 8.23 8.52
N LYS A 336 24.87 9.28 9.07
CA LYS A 336 25.37 9.97 10.28
C LYS A 336 25.10 9.14 11.53
N LYS A 337 23.99 8.41 11.53
CA LYS A 337 23.55 7.58 12.65
C LYS A 337 22.92 6.31 12.12
N ILE A 338 23.29 5.18 12.67
CA ILE A 338 22.63 3.89 12.47
C ILE A 338 22.22 3.37 13.84
N ARG A 339 20.96 2.94 13.98
CA ARG A 339 20.43 2.44 15.25
C ARG A 339 19.60 1.20 15.00
N GLN A 340 19.91 0.15 15.75
CA GLN A 340 19.08 -1.04 15.82
C GLN A 340 17.86 -0.78 16.69
N PHE A 341 16.71 -1.26 16.24
CA PHE A 341 15.46 -1.32 16.97
C PHE A 341 15.06 -2.78 17.13
N ARG A 342 14.39 -3.09 18.23
CA ARG A 342 13.72 -4.38 18.38
C ARG A 342 12.49 -4.43 17.47
N ASP A 343 11.70 -3.35 17.48
CA ASP A 343 10.53 -3.14 16.65
C ASP A 343 10.54 -1.66 16.20
N LEU A 344 10.56 -1.41 14.90
CA LEU A 344 10.46 -0.06 14.35
C LEU A 344 9.05 0.50 14.59
N PRO A 345 8.92 1.79 14.95
CA PRO A 345 7.62 2.44 15.12
C PRO A 345 6.74 2.32 13.88
N ARG A 346 5.46 1.98 14.09
CA ARG A 346 4.47 1.82 13.04
C ARG A 346 3.19 2.59 13.34
N LEU A 347 2.54 3.04 12.29
CA LEU A 347 1.18 3.60 12.32
C LEU A 347 0.15 2.46 12.47
N ASP A 348 -1.09 2.81 12.79
CA ASP A 348 -2.21 1.85 12.82
C ASP A 348 -2.41 1.10 11.48
N SER A 349 -2.02 1.73 10.37
CA SER A 349 -1.99 1.13 9.03
C SER A 349 -0.90 0.07 8.81
N GLN A 350 -0.10 -0.23 9.83
CA GLN A 350 1.09 -1.10 9.79
C GLN A 350 2.26 -0.55 8.95
N LYS A 351 2.15 0.64 8.37
CA LYS A 351 3.27 1.35 7.73
C LYS A 351 4.22 1.89 8.78
N LEU A 352 5.50 2.02 8.44
CA LEU A 352 6.49 2.65 9.31
C LEU A 352 6.10 4.10 9.64
N ASP A 353 6.18 4.49 10.90
CA ASP A 353 5.98 5.86 11.36
C ASP A 353 7.28 6.66 11.17
N LEU A 354 7.42 7.22 9.96
CA LEU A 354 8.62 7.94 9.55
C LEU A 354 8.90 9.15 10.46
N GLN A 355 7.85 9.84 10.92
CA GLN A 355 8.00 10.99 11.79
C GLN A 355 8.57 10.57 13.15
N ARG A 356 8.00 9.55 13.76
CA ARG A 356 8.47 9.04 15.03
C ARG A 356 9.89 8.48 14.95
N ILE A 357 10.21 7.80 13.86
CA ILE A 357 11.57 7.30 13.61
C ILE A 357 12.55 8.47 13.46
N GLN A 358 12.18 9.51 12.71
CA GLN A 358 13.01 10.69 12.52
C GLN A 358 13.31 11.41 13.86
N GLU A 359 12.30 11.56 14.71
CA GLU A 359 12.47 12.11 16.07
C GLU A 359 13.50 11.30 16.88
N LEU A 360 13.32 9.96 16.94
CA LEU A 360 14.21 9.06 17.67
C LEU A 360 15.65 9.02 17.10
N MET A 361 15.80 9.32 15.82
CA MET A 361 17.11 9.39 15.18
C MET A 361 17.77 10.76 15.33
N ALA A 362 17.00 11.81 15.58
CA ALA A 362 17.52 13.17 15.81
C ALA A 362 18.03 13.38 17.27
N GLU A 363 17.55 12.59 18.24
CA GLU A 363 18.07 12.51 19.61
C GLU A 363 19.51 11.93 19.63
#